data_644b01b6830b231065af8d12302b38e9
#
_entry.id   644b01b6830b231065af8d12302b38e9
#
_cell.length_a   1.000
_cell.length_b   1.000
_cell.length_c   1.000
_cell.angle_alpha   90.00
_cell.angle_beta   90.00
_cell.angle_gamma   90.00
#
_symmetry.space_group_name_H-M   'P 1'
#
loop_
_entity.id
_entity.type
_entity.pdbx_description
1 polymer ?
#
loop_
_entity_poly.entity_id
_entity_poly.type
_entity_poly.pdbx_seq_one_letter_code
_entity_poly.pdbx_strand_id
1 'polypeptide(L)'
;ENLNRQRVFESVETAGWAPFHYNRGVDGIAEPWRAHLLWRQQAQDAARFMHESLQVKTKEPRLAAACSAMVLVTWLPEISATNELIPPSEMVEKIVARNEEHLAAASSMVQNLLLMLTAHGMGNYWSSGGRFRGEEMFEYLHIPNTERLLAAVFIEYPEELELNPDHKERKPGAQRGNRSHKWFREVF
;
A
#
# COMPACT_ATOMS: atom_id res chain seq x y z
N GLU A 1 11.58 -13.56 15.39
CA GLU A 1 10.44 -13.52 14.42
C GLU A 1 9.18 -12.97 15.08
N ASN A 2 8.80 -13.44 16.27
CA ASN A 2 7.56 -13.02 16.95
C ASN A 2 7.53 -11.51 17.26
N LEU A 3 8.65 -10.93 17.72
CA LEU A 3 8.75 -9.51 18.02
C LEU A 3 8.60 -8.64 16.76
N ASN A 4 9.21 -9.05 15.65
CA ASN A 4 9.09 -8.29 14.40
C ASN A 4 7.66 -8.33 13.83
N ARG A 5 6.99 -9.48 13.93
CA ARG A 5 5.57 -9.58 13.54
C ARG A 5 4.69 -8.67 14.39
N GLN A 6 4.92 -8.63 15.70
CA GLN A 6 4.22 -7.71 16.59
C GLN A 6 4.45 -6.25 16.20
N ARG A 7 5.68 -5.85 15.92
CA ARG A 7 6.02 -4.49 15.48
C ARG A 7 5.34 -4.11 14.15
N VAL A 8 5.21 -5.08 13.22
CA VAL A 8 4.46 -4.85 11.97
C VAL A 8 2.99 -4.62 12.27
N PHE A 9 2.37 -5.42 13.15
CA PHE A 9 0.97 -5.19 13.56
C PHE A 9 0.79 -3.83 14.23
N GLU A 10 1.63 -3.47 15.19
CA GLU A 10 1.61 -2.15 15.86
C GLU A 10 1.76 -1.01 14.84
N SER A 11 2.61 -1.20 13.83
CA SER A 11 2.80 -0.22 12.77
C SER A 11 1.52 -0.04 11.91
N VAL A 12 0.84 -1.12 11.57
CA VAL A 12 -0.42 -1.08 10.80
C VAL A 12 -1.54 -0.47 11.65
N GLU A 13 -1.68 -0.86 12.91
CA GLU A 13 -2.68 -0.28 13.82
C GLU A 13 -2.47 1.22 14.03
N THR A 14 -1.23 1.63 14.29
CA THR A 14 -0.90 3.05 14.46
C THR A 14 -1.13 3.83 13.17
N ALA A 15 -0.77 3.25 12.02
CA ALA A 15 -1.03 3.87 10.72
C ALA A 15 -2.52 4.10 10.47
N GLY A 16 -3.37 3.22 10.99
CA GLY A 16 -4.82 3.31 10.90
C GLY A 16 -5.45 4.53 11.59
N TRP A 17 -4.70 5.28 12.42
CA TRP A 17 -5.11 6.58 12.96
C TRP A 17 -4.97 7.74 11.95
N ALA A 18 -4.71 7.45 10.69
CA ALA A 18 -4.73 8.48 9.65
C ALA A 18 -6.11 9.14 9.55
N PRO A 19 -6.18 10.47 9.35
CA PRO A 19 -7.46 11.16 9.27
C PRO A 19 -8.22 10.79 7.98
N PHE A 20 -9.53 10.71 8.08
CA PHE A 20 -10.44 10.63 6.93
C PHE A 20 -11.70 11.44 7.17
N HIS A 21 -12.31 11.95 6.11
CA HIS A 21 -13.48 12.82 6.20
C HIS A 21 -14.80 12.05 6.08
N TYR A 22 -14.86 11.06 5.21
CA TYR A 22 -16.08 10.33 4.91
C TYR A 22 -15.95 8.86 5.31
N ASN A 23 -16.91 8.43 6.13
CA ASN A 23 -17.05 7.04 6.52
C ASN A 23 -17.50 6.20 5.31
N ARG A 24 -16.76 5.12 5.02
CA ARG A 24 -17.16 4.17 3.99
C ARG A 24 -18.18 3.15 4.48
N GLY A 25 -18.12 2.78 5.76
CA GLY A 25 -19.09 1.86 6.38
C GLY A 25 -19.20 0.49 5.72
N VAL A 26 -18.18 0.05 4.97
CA VAL A 26 -18.16 -1.25 4.31
C VAL A 26 -17.78 -2.31 5.33
N ASP A 27 -18.59 -3.34 5.47
CA ASP A 27 -18.42 -4.44 6.44
C ASP A 27 -18.32 -3.94 7.91
N GLY A 28 -18.99 -2.84 8.22
CA GLY A 28 -18.97 -2.23 9.55
C GLY A 28 -17.70 -1.46 9.89
N ILE A 29 -16.77 -1.31 8.93
CA ILE A 29 -15.52 -0.58 9.10
C ILE A 29 -15.65 0.81 8.46
N ALA A 30 -15.35 1.84 9.26
CA ALA A 30 -15.51 3.24 8.84
C ALA A 30 -14.46 3.68 7.83
N GLU A 31 -13.25 3.19 7.99
CA GLU A 31 -12.07 3.59 7.23
C GLU A 31 -12.22 3.29 5.74
N PRO A 32 -11.77 4.21 4.85
CA PRO A 32 -11.81 4.03 3.41
C PRO A 32 -10.66 3.16 2.87
N TRP A 33 -9.93 2.46 3.72
CA TRP A 33 -8.82 1.57 3.35
C TRP A 33 -8.94 0.20 3.99
N ARG A 34 -8.16 -0.75 3.45
CA ARG A 34 -7.86 -2.05 4.06
C ARG A 34 -6.37 -2.31 3.98
N ALA A 35 -5.85 -3.10 4.91
CA ALA A 35 -4.47 -3.55 4.93
C ALA A 35 -4.42 -5.07 4.95
N HIS A 36 -3.88 -5.67 3.91
CA HIS A 36 -3.73 -7.12 3.77
C HIS A 36 -2.27 -7.49 4.04
N LEU A 37 -2.02 -8.19 5.14
CA LEU A 37 -0.69 -8.59 5.56
C LEU A 37 -0.33 -9.96 4.99
N LEU A 38 0.82 -10.02 4.33
CA LEU A 38 1.43 -11.26 3.88
C LEU A 38 2.78 -11.42 4.61
N TRP A 39 2.90 -12.51 5.33
CA TRP A 39 4.18 -12.88 5.93
C TRP A 39 5.08 -13.53 4.88
N ARG A 40 6.34 -13.75 5.23
CA ARG A 40 7.36 -14.30 4.32
C ARG A 40 6.85 -15.42 3.42
N GLN A 41 6.22 -16.44 4.00
CA GLN A 41 5.75 -17.57 3.22
C GLN A 41 4.66 -17.17 2.22
N GLN A 42 3.66 -16.41 2.65
CA GLN A 42 2.59 -15.95 1.76
C GLN A 42 3.13 -15.01 0.67
N ALA A 43 4.10 -14.15 1.00
CA ALA A 43 4.74 -13.28 0.02
C ALA A 43 5.53 -14.08 -1.02
N GLN A 44 6.24 -15.12 -0.60
CA GLN A 44 6.94 -16.06 -1.50
C GLN A 44 5.97 -16.86 -2.37
N ASP A 45 4.85 -17.30 -1.83
CA ASP A 45 3.83 -18.02 -2.59
C ASP A 45 3.18 -17.10 -3.63
N ALA A 46 2.89 -15.84 -3.28
CA ALA A 46 2.43 -14.81 -4.21
C ALA A 46 3.47 -14.52 -5.31
N ALA A 47 4.75 -14.47 -4.95
CA ALA A 47 5.85 -14.30 -5.90
C ALA A 47 5.92 -15.47 -6.89
N ARG A 48 5.78 -16.69 -6.41
CA ARG A 48 5.77 -17.91 -7.23
C ARG A 48 4.57 -17.90 -8.18
N PHE A 49 3.38 -17.60 -7.67
CA PHE A 49 2.16 -17.50 -8.51
C PHE A 49 2.33 -16.46 -9.62
N MET A 50 2.85 -15.26 -9.30
CA MET A 50 3.15 -14.26 -10.32
C MET A 50 4.14 -14.74 -11.38
N HIS A 51 5.19 -15.46 -10.96
CA HIS A 51 6.23 -15.91 -11.86
C HIS A 51 5.77 -17.09 -12.74
N GLU A 52 5.18 -18.13 -12.14
CA GLU A 52 4.86 -19.38 -12.80
C GLU A 52 3.52 -19.32 -13.56
N SER A 53 2.49 -18.76 -12.92
CA SER A 53 1.13 -18.73 -13.49
C SER A 53 0.88 -17.49 -14.35
N LEU A 54 1.34 -16.32 -13.92
CA LEU A 54 1.08 -15.06 -14.62
C LEU A 54 2.26 -14.63 -15.53
N GLN A 55 3.37 -15.35 -15.53
CA GLN A 55 4.56 -15.07 -16.34
C GLN A 55 5.10 -13.64 -16.20
N VAL A 56 5.00 -13.07 -14.99
CA VAL A 56 5.41 -11.68 -14.69
C VAL A 56 6.94 -11.58 -14.71
N LYS A 57 7.46 -10.68 -15.55
CA LYS A 57 8.90 -10.44 -15.71
C LYS A 57 9.39 -9.15 -15.04
N THR A 58 8.53 -8.44 -14.34
CA THR A 58 8.86 -7.19 -13.64
C THR A 58 9.49 -7.46 -12.28
N LYS A 59 9.78 -6.41 -11.50
CA LYS A 59 10.51 -6.52 -10.23
C LYS A 59 9.68 -7.08 -9.06
N GLU A 60 8.36 -7.04 -9.18
CA GLU A 60 7.43 -7.37 -8.08
C GLU A 60 7.60 -8.80 -7.55
N PRO A 61 7.69 -9.86 -8.39
CA PRO A 61 7.92 -11.21 -7.89
C PRO A 61 9.23 -11.32 -7.09
N ARG A 62 10.31 -10.67 -7.56
CA ARG A 62 11.59 -10.68 -6.86
C ARG A 62 11.52 -9.95 -5.52
N LEU A 63 10.83 -8.82 -5.45
CA LEU A 63 10.65 -8.07 -4.20
C LEU A 63 9.82 -8.88 -3.20
N ALA A 64 8.74 -9.51 -3.64
CA ALA A 64 7.90 -10.34 -2.79
C ALA A 64 8.62 -11.60 -2.29
N ALA A 65 9.44 -12.22 -3.14
CA ALA A 65 10.25 -13.38 -2.73
C ALA A 65 11.32 -13.05 -1.68
N ALA A 66 11.84 -11.81 -1.70
CA ALA A 66 12.95 -11.39 -0.85
C ALA A 66 12.53 -10.72 0.46
N CYS A 67 11.30 -10.21 0.58
CA CYS A 67 10.87 -9.49 1.76
C CYS A 67 10.56 -10.41 2.96
N SER A 68 10.69 -9.88 4.17
CA SER A 68 10.31 -10.55 5.42
C SER A 68 8.80 -10.58 5.62
N ALA A 69 8.15 -9.50 5.20
CA ALA A 69 6.70 -9.33 5.20
C ALA A 69 6.30 -8.32 4.12
N MET A 70 5.01 -8.30 3.80
CA MET A 70 4.44 -7.32 2.88
C MET A 70 3.06 -6.88 3.36
N VAL A 71 2.74 -5.60 3.16
CA VAL A 71 1.39 -5.06 3.37
C VAL A 71 0.86 -4.53 2.05
N LEU A 72 -0.23 -5.10 1.59
CA LEU A 72 -1.00 -4.55 0.48
C LEU A 72 -2.05 -3.61 1.06
N VAL A 73 -1.92 -2.34 0.79
CA VAL A 73 -2.91 -1.34 1.20
C VAL A 73 -3.81 -1.05 0.02
N THR A 74 -5.10 -1.26 0.23
CA THR A 74 -6.16 -0.95 -0.72
C THR A 74 -7.00 0.21 -0.22
N TRP A 75 -7.77 0.82 -1.12
CA TRP A 75 -8.78 1.81 -0.80
C TRP A 75 -10.11 1.45 -1.45
N LEU A 76 -11.22 1.96 -0.90
CA LEU A 76 -12.56 1.61 -1.30
C LEU A 76 -13.25 2.79 -2.00
N PRO A 77 -13.32 2.80 -3.34
CA PRO A 77 -14.08 3.82 -4.06
C PRO A 77 -15.58 3.75 -3.77
N GLU A 78 -16.28 4.87 -3.83
CA GLU A 78 -17.73 4.96 -3.58
C GLU A 78 -18.58 4.42 -4.72
N ILE A 79 -18.08 4.39 -5.93
CA ILE A 79 -18.76 3.69 -7.02
C ILE A 79 -17.95 2.48 -7.39
N SER A 80 -18.61 1.35 -7.28
CA SER A 80 -18.32 0.25 -8.16
C SER A 80 -18.62 0.68 -9.59
N ALA A 81 -17.72 0.44 -10.52
CA ALA A 81 -17.91 0.68 -11.95
C ALA A 81 -18.98 -0.25 -12.58
N THR A 82 -19.81 -0.88 -11.75
CA THR A 82 -20.85 -1.80 -12.19
C THR A 82 -22.21 -1.15 -12.08
N ASN A 83 -22.72 -0.82 -13.23
CA ASN A 83 -24.12 -0.87 -13.65
C ASN A 83 -25.03 0.35 -13.52
N GLU A 84 -25.39 0.82 -14.69
CA GLU A 84 -26.70 0.90 -15.31
C GLU A 84 -27.51 2.19 -15.18
N LEU A 85 -27.15 3.13 -14.37
CA LEU A 85 -27.71 4.47 -14.52
C LEU A 85 -26.57 5.46 -14.36
N ILE A 86 -26.24 6.16 -15.42
CA ILE A 86 -25.34 7.31 -15.33
C ILE A 86 -25.95 8.25 -14.29
N PRO A 87 -25.32 8.41 -13.12
CA PRO A 87 -25.89 9.27 -12.10
C PRO A 87 -25.96 10.71 -12.63
N PRO A 88 -26.88 11.55 -12.13
CA PRO A 88 -26.92 12.96 -12.48
C PRO A 88 -25.52 13.59 -12.34
N SER A 89 -25.16 14.54 -13.21
CA SER A 89 -23.82 15.14 -13.25
C SER A 89 -23.29 15.61 -11.88
N GLU A 90 -24.16 16.22 -11.07
CA GLU A 90 -23.84 16.66 -9.71
C GLU A 90 -23.47 15.48 -8.76
N MET A 91 -24.09 14.33 -8.94
CA MET A 91 -23.78 13.14 -8.14
C MET A 91 -22.42 12.58 -8.54
N VAL A 92 -22.10 12.59 -9.83
CA VAL A 92 -20.77 12.16 -10.32
C VAL A 92 -19.67 13.03 -9.73
N GLU A 93 -19.82 14.35 -9.75
CA GLU A 93 -18.84 15.28 -9.19
C GLU A 93 -18.61 15.04 -7.68
N LYS A 94 -19.69 14.86 -6.92
CA LYS A 94 -19.59 14.55 -5.49
C LYS A 94 -18.86 13.24 -5.22
N ILE A 95 -19.10 12.23 -6.01
CA ILE A 95 -18.45 10.92 -5.87
C ILE A 95 -16.98 11.01 -6.25
N VAL A 96 -16.63 11.73 -7.30
CA VAL A 96 -15.23 11.98 -7.67
C VAL A 96 -14.51 12.68 -6.53
N ALA A 97 -15.07 13.76 -5.99
CA ALA A 97 -14.48 14.49 -4.87
C ALA A 97 -14.27 13.60 -3.63
N ARG A 98 -15.28 12.79 -3.28
CA ARG A 98 -15.16 11.84 -2.15
C ARG A 98 -14.12 10.76 -2.39
N ASN A 99 -14.02 10.24 -3.61
CA ASN A 99 -12.99 9.26 -3.96
C ASN A 99 -11.58 9.85 -3.89
N GLU A 100 -11.40 11.10 -4.25
CA GLU A 100 -10.12 11.81 -4.07
C GLU A 100 -9.76 11.90 -2.58
N GLU A 101 -10.72 12.21 -1.71
CA GLU A 101 -10.49 12.25 -0.26
C GLU A 101 -10.23 10.87 0.33
N HIS A 102 -10.95 9.83 -0.10
CA HIS A 102 -10.67 8.46 0.32
C HIS A 102 -9.26 8.02 -0.09
N LEU A 103 -8.84 8.35 -1.30
CA LEU A 103 -7.50 8.04 -1.78
C LEU A 103 -6.44 8.83 -1.01
N ALA A 104 -6.67 10.11 -0.71
CA ALA A 104 -5.77 10.94 0.11
C ALA A 104 -5.63 10.38 1.53
N ALA A 105 -6.74 10.01 2.15
CA ALA A 105 -6.75 9.39 3.48
C ALA A 105 -6.00 8.06 3.50
N ALA A 106 -6.25 7.18 2.54
CA ALA A 106 -5.51 5.93 2.40
C ALA A 106 -4.01 6.15 2.15
N SER A 107 -3.65 7.18 1.38
CA SER A 107 -2.23 7.56 1.16
C SER A 107 -1.57 8.07 2.44
N SER A 108 -2.31 8.79 3.30
CA SER A 108 -1.84 9.23 4.61
C SER A 108 -1.59 8.03 5.54
N MET A 109 -2.48 7.03 5.52
CA MET A 109 -2.27 5.77 6.24
C MET A 109 -0.99 5.07 5.77
N VAL A 110 -0.75 4.96 4.47
CA VAL A 110 0.49 4.36 3.94
C VAL A 110 1.73 5.15 4.42
N GLN A 111 1.70 6.47 4.39
CA GLN A 111 2.83 7.28 4.86
C GLN A 111 3.09 7.06 6.35
N ASN A 112 2.05 6.99 7.19
CA ASN A 112 2.18 6.66 8.61
C ASN A 112 2.80 5.28 8.80
N LEU A 113 2.37 4.28 8.02
CA LEU A 113 2.93 2.93 8.05
C LEU A 113 4.44 2.94 7.77
N LEU A 114 4.89 3.65 6.72
CA LEU A 114 6.31 3.75 6.40
C LEU A 114 7.12 4.38 7.53
N LEU A 115 6.58 5.42 8.17
CA LEU A 115 7.23 6.10 9.32
C LEU A 115 7.34 5.17 10.52
N MET A 116 6.27 4.44 10.85
CA MET A 116 6.26 3.51 11.97
C MET A 116 7.23 2.33 11.74
N LEU A 117 7.24 1.74 10.55
CA LEU A 117 8.20 0.69 10.20
C LEU A 117 9.65 1.20 10.33
N THR A 118 9.92 2.43 9.86
CA THR A 118 11.23 3.05 10.00
C THR A 118 11.61 3.28 11.47
N ALA A 119 10.65 3.73 12.30
CA ALA A 119 10.87 3.91 13.75
C ALA A 119 11.22 2.58 14.46
N HIS A 120 10.72 1.45 13.96
CA HIS A 120 11.09 0.12 14.43
C HIS A 120 12.38 -0.44 13.82
N GLY A 121 13.09 0.35 13.03
CA GLY A 121 14.35 -0.05 12.38
C GLY A 121 14.15 -1.00 11.19
N MET A 122 12.92 -1.13 10.69
CA MET A 122 12.61 -1.99 9.55
C MET A 122 12.89 -1.28 8.23
N GLY A 123 13.52 -1.98 7.29
CA GLY A 123 13.56 -1.57 5.89
C GLY A 123 12.17 -1.60 5.28
N ASN A 124 11.82 -0.57 4.53
CA ASN A 124 10.52 -0.54 3.87
C ASN A 124 10.60 0.11 2.50
N TYR A 125 9.74 -0.35 1.60
CA TYR A 125 9.66 0.16 0.24
C TYR A 125 8.22 0.18 -0.25
N TRP A 126 7.71 1.36 -0.58
CA TRP A 126 6.42 1.52 -1.24
C TRP A 126 6.56 1.35 -2.76
N SER A 127 5.95 0.33 -3.30
CA SER A 127 5.69 0.16 -4.72
C SER A 127 4.22 0.46 -5.03
N SER A 128 3.95 0.99 -6.22
CA SER A 128 2.57 1.12 -6.72
C SER A 128 1.88 -0.24 -6.96
N GLY A 129 2.61 -1.33 -6.77
CA GLY A 129 2.09 -2.69 -6.79
C GLY A 129 2.22 -3.42 -8.11
N GLY A 130 2.36 -2.72 -9.24
CA GLY A 130 2.51 -3.37 -10.53
C GLY A 130 1.43 -4.45 -10.77
N ARG A 131 1.85 -5.69 -10.99
CA ARG A 131 0.94 -6.82 -11.26
C ARG A 131 0.06 -7.21 -10.07
N PHE A 132 0.38 -6.83 -8.85
CA PHE A 132 -0.52 -7.01 -7.70
C PHE A 132 -1.88 -6.31 -7.86
N ARG A 133 -1.99 -5.36 -8.81
CA ARG A 133 -3.26 -4.69 -9.14
C ARG A 133 -4.18 -5.53 -10.04
N GLY A 134 -3.68 -6.62 -10.60
CA GLY A 134 -4.41 -7.47 -11.53
C GLY A 134 -5.50 -8.27 -10.81
N GLU A 135 -6.58 -8.53 -11.53
CA GLU A 135 -7.72 -9.30 -11.04
C GLU A 135 -7.31 -10.69 -10.56
N GLU A 136 -6.41 -11.34 -11.30
CA GLU A 136 -5.92 -12.67 -10.96
C GLU A 136 -5.15 -12.71 -9.62
N MET A 137 -4.45 -11.61 -9.28
CA MET A 137 -3.79 -11.49 -7.98
C MET A 137 -4.77 -11.23 -6.86
N PHE A 138 -5.80 -10.42 -7.10
CA PHE A 138 -6.86 -10.18 -6.14
C PHE A 138 -7.63 -11.47 -5.82
N GLU A 139 -7.97 -12.23 -6.85
CA GLU A 139 -8.59 -13.55 -6.69
C GLU A 139 -7.70 -14.51 -5.91
N TYR A 140 -6.42 -14.63 -6.30
CA TYR A 140 -5.44 -15.49 -5.61
C TYR A 140 -5.27 -15.14 -4.13
N LEU A 141 -5.26 -13.84 -3.80
CA LEU A 141 -5.09 -13.35 -2.44
C LEU A 141 -6.41 -13.17 -1.67
N HIS A 142 -7.54 -13.52 -2.28
CA HIS A 142 -8.89 -13.34 -1.71
C HIS A 142 -9.18 -11.89 -1.31
N ILE A 143 -8.65 -10.94 -2.08
CA ILE A 143 -8.95 -9.51 -1.90
C ILE A 143 -10.22 -9.19 -2.70
N PRO A 144 -11.24 -8.57 -2.09
CA PRO A 144 -12.45 -8.20 -2.82
C PRO A 144 -12.16 -7.27 -4.00
N ASN A 145 -12.74 -7.54 -5.17
CA ASN A 145 -12.59 -6.72 -6.36
C ASN A 145 -13.29 -5.35 -6.27
N THR A 146 -14.02 -5.10 -5.19
CA THR A 146 -14.52 -3.77 -4.81
C THR A 146 -13.43 -2.86 -4.27
N GLU A 147 -12.29 -3.42 -3.88
CA GLU A 147 -11.11 -2.69 -3.42
C GLU A 147 -10.20 -2.32 -4.58
N ARG A 148 -9.36 -1.31 -4.38
CA ARG A 148 -8.35 -0.90 -5.35
C ARG A 148 -6.99 -0.80 -4.68
N LEU A 149 -5.99 -1.48 -5.22
CA LEU A 149 -4.65 -1.43 -4.67
C LEU A 149 -4.06 -0.02 -4.79
N LEU A 150 -3.65 0.53 -3.66
CA LEU A 150 -2.91 1.78 -3.55
C LEU A 150 -1.41 1.52 -3.48
N ALA A 151 -1.00 0.63 -2.58
CA ALA A 151 0.40 0.39 -2.27
C ALA A 151 0.68 -1.09 -1.99
N ALA A 152 1.83 -1.56 -2.46
CA ALA A 152 2.49 -2.74 -1.96
C ALA A 152 3.72 -2.29 -1.16
N VAL A 153 3.66 -2.43 0.16
CA VAL A 153 4.75 -2.08 1.07
C VAL A 153 5.54 -3.34 1.40
N PHE A 154 6.75 -3.44 0.87
CA PHE A 154 7.67 -4.53 1.17
C PHE A 154 8.47 -4.17 2.42
N ILE A 155 8.65 -5.13 3.33
CA ILE A 155 9.25 -4.94 4.65
C ILE A 155 10.42 -5.91 4.79
N GLU A 156 11.56 -5.41 5.26
CA GLU A 156 12.72 -6.20 5.66
C GLU A 156 12.96 -6.02 7.15
N TYR A 157 13.15 -7.11 7.87
CA TYR A 157 13.40 -7.06 9.30
C TYR A 157 14.84 -6.57 9.59
N PRO A 158 15.09 -5.94 10.75
CA PRO A 158 16.39 -5.35 11.06
C PRO A 158 17.55 -6.35 10.92
N GLU A 159 17.34 -7.59 11.36
CA GLU A 159 18.37 -8.64 11.33
C GLU A 159 18.77 -9.01 9.90
N GLU A 160 17.87 -8.88 8.94
CA GLU A 160 18.13 -9.18 7.53
C GLU A 160 18.81 -8.03 6.82
N LEU A 161 18.53 -6.79 7.24
CA LEU A 161 19.24 -5.61 6.76
C LEU A 161 20.74 -5.68 7.14
N GLU A 162 21.06 -6.13 8.36
CA GLU A 162 22.42 -6.28 8.85
C GLU A 162 23.19 -7.38 8.10
N LEU A 163 22.51 -8.45 7.69
CA LEU A 163 23.13 -9.57 6.99
C LEU A 163 23.36 -9.33 5.50
N ASN A 164 22.80 -8.25 4.94
CA ASN A 164 22.92 -7.93 3.53
C ASN A 164 23.94 -6.82 3.28
N PRO A 165 25.25 -7.15 3.08
CA PRO A 165 26.30 -6.14 2.88
C PRO A 165 26.12 -5.34 1.58
N ASP A 166 25.32 -5.84 0.63
CA ASP A 166 24.97 -5.15 -0.60
C ASP A 166 23.73 -4.26 -0.43
N HIS A 167 23.23 -4.13 0.79
CA HIS A 167 22.15 -3.20 1.08
C HIS A 167 22.62 -1.77 0.81
N LYS A 168 22.53 -1.39 -0.44
CA LYS A 168 22.80 0.00 -0.86
C LYS A 168 21.74 0.86 -0.22
N GLU A 169 22.21 1.70 0.71
CA GLU A 169 21.39 2.78 1.25
C GLU A 169 20.64 3.43 0.09
N ARG A 170 19.36 3.17 0.02
CA ARG A 170 18.53 3.73 -1.05
C ARG A 170 18.52 5.22 -0.84
N LYS A 171 19.16 5.94 -1.75
CA LYS A 171 19.14 7.41 -1.72
C LYS A 171 17.69 7.87 -1.84
N PRO A 172 17.06 8.29 -0.74
CA PRO A 172 15.68 8.74 -0.79
C PRO A 172 15.61 9.93 -1.74
N GLY A 173 14.76 9.84 -2.75
CA GLY A 173 14.46 10.98 -3.59
C GLY A 173 15.42 11.25 -4.73
N ALA A 174 16.01 10.22 -5.35
CA ALA A 174 16.69 10.40 -6.63
C ALA A 174 15.84 11.18 -7.67
N GLN A 175 14.52 11.06 -7.57
CA GLN A 175 13.56 11.83 -8.39
C GLN A 175 13.33 13.27 -7.93
N ARG A 176 13.77 13.65 -6.72
CA ARG A 176 13.52 14.99 -6.17
C ARG A 176 14.52 16.05 -6.63
N GLY A 177 15.56 15.64 -7.31
CA GLY A 177 16.64 16.55 -7.73
C GLY A 177 17.31 17.23 -6.53
N ASN A 178 17.93 18.38 -6.79
CA ASN A 178 18.69 19.11 -5.77
C ASN A 178 17.86 20.05 -4.89
N ARG A 179 16.55 20.03 -4.97
CA ARG A 179 15.63 20.92 -4.20
C ARG A 179 16.05 22.40 -4.17
N SER A 180 16.65 22.88 -5.25
CA SER A 180 17.02 24.29 -5.37
C SER A 180 15.82 25.24 -5.39
N HIS A 181 14.65 24.71 -5.75
CA HIS A 181 13.39 25.46 -5.73
C HIS A 181 12.54 25.07 -4.54
N LYS A 182 12.01 26.08 -3.84
CA LYS A 182 11.05 25.85 -2.76
C LYS A 182 9.71 25.37 -3.36
N TRP A 183 9.17 24.31 -2.83
CA TRP A 183 7.87 23.75 -3.20
C TRP A 183 6.71 24.32 -2.34
N PHE A 184 7.02 25.25 -1.44
CA PHE A 184 6.06 25.96 -0.60
C PHE A 184 6.28 27.47 -0.69
N ARG A 185 5.22 28.21 -0.41
CA ARG A 185 5.26 29.70 -0.32
C ARG A 185 4.38 30.17 0.84
N GLU A 186 4.71 31.34 1.39
CA GLU A 186 3.80 32.07 2.25
C GLU A 186 2.75 32.78 1.37
N VAL A 187 1.50 32.78 1.87
CA VAL A 187 0.40 33.50 1.23
C VAL A 187 0.06 34.68 2.13
N PHE A 188 0.22 35.90 1.61
CA PHE A 188 -0.07 37.15 2.29
C PHE A 188 -1.41 37.71 1.83
#